data_b1775c5d458e5e403d98db661a612222
#
_entry.id   b1775c5d458e5e403d98db661a612222
#
_cell.length_a   1.000
_cell.length_b   1.000
_cell.length_c   1.000
_cell.angle_alpha   90.00
_cell.angle_beta   90.00
_cell.angle_gamma   90.00
#
_symmetry.space_group_name_H-M   'P 1'
#
loop_
_entity.id
_entity.type
_entity.pdbx_description
1 polymer ?
#
loop_
_entity_poly.entity_id
_entity_poly.type
_entity_poly.pdbx_seq_one_letter_code
_entity_poly.pdbx_strand_id
1 'polypeptide(L)'
;MKSGIQPSLINDPFGDPGLLVQFLLHKQALLFDLGDLSALSNGTLLKVSHVFVSHTHIDHFIGFDRLLRTLFGREKTLTIFGPENIIQNVKGKLAGFTWNLVELYSESLTIEVVEVRESGLLKGTFRAIDRFKL
;
A
#
# COMPACT_ATOMS: atom_id res chain seq x y z
N MET A 1 -7.39 -26.49 15.35
CA MET A 1 -7.42 -26.13 13.91
C MET A 1 -6.94 -24.69 13.75
N LYS A 2 -5.97 -24.47 12.87
CA LYS A 2 -5.51 -23.11 12.59
C LYS A 2 -6.54 -22.36 11.76
N SER A 3 -6.80 -21.11 12.13
CA SER A 3 -7.63 -20.22 11.33
C SER A 3 -6.99 -19.96 9.96
N GLY A 4 -7.79 -19.88 8.91
CA GLY A 4 -7.33 -19.48 7.57
C GLY A 4 -6.95 -18.00 7.48
N ILE A 5 -7.23 -17.21 8.51
CA ILE A 5 -6.92 -15.78 8.60
C ILE A 5 -6.03 -15.58 9.81
N GLN A 6 -4.89 -14.93 9.60
CA GLN A 6 -3.89 -14.75 10.66
C GLN A 6 -3.50 -13.28 10.80
N PRO A 7 -4.04 -12.56 11.80
CA PRO A 7 -3.61 -11.19 12.10
C PRO A 7 -2.37 -11.18 12.96
N SER A 8 -1.51 -10.16 12.77
CA SER A 8 -0.35 -9.93 13.62
C SER A 8 0.06 -8.46 13.58
N LEU A 9 0.49 -7.94 14.73
CA LEU A 9 1.08 -6.60 14.77
C LEU A 9 2.43 -6.63 14.08
N ILE A 10 2.71 -5.61 13.25
CA ILE A 10 3.98 -5.50 12.53
C ILE A 10 5.09 -5.08 13.48
N ASN A 11 4.79 -4.10 14.33
CA ASN A 11 5.70 -3.55 15.31
C ASN A 11 5.19 -3.86 16.73
N ASP A 12 5.99 -3.58 17.75
CA ASP A 12 5.51 -3.72 19.11
C ASP A 12 4.41 -2.68 19.42
N PRO A 13 3.68 -2.84 20.56
CA PRO A 13 2.54 -1.97 20.85
C PRO A 13 2.87 -0.48 20.99
N PHE A 14 4.12 -0.13 21.23
CA PHE A 14 4.57 1.26 21.35
C PHE A 14 5.27 1.78 20.09
N GLY A 15 5.45 0.93 19.09
CA GLY A 15 6.01 1.31 17.80
C GLY A 15 4.95 1.88 16.86
N ASP A 16 5.34 2.09 15.61
CA ASP A 16 4.43 2.58 14.59
C ASP A 16 3.23 1.65 14.41
N PRO A 17 2.03 2.19 14.20
CA PRO A 17 0.85 1.37 13.94
C PRO A 17 0.95 0.58 12.64
N GLY A 18 0.55 -0.68 12.72
CA GLY A 18 0.47 -1.54 11.56
C GLY A 18 -0.02 -2.92 11.95
N LEU A 19 -1.05 -3.39 11.25
CA LEU A 19 -1.59 -4.73 11.42
C LEU A 19 -1.52 -5.46 10.08
N LEU A 20 -0.87 -6.61 10.09
CA LEU A 20 -0.81 -7.50 8.93
C LEU A 20 -1.86 -8.59 9.10
N VAL A 21 -2.69 -8.78 8.07
CA VAL A 21 -3.65 -9.89 8.03
C VAL A 21 -3.30 -10.77 6.85
N GLN A 22 -2.90 -12.00 7.11
CA GLN A 22 -2.54 -12.97 6.08
C GLN A 22 -3.65 -13.99 5.90
N PHE A 23 -3.89 -14.36 4.64
CA PHE A 23 -4.78 -15.45 4.28
C PHE A 23 -3.93 -16.68 3.98
N LEU A 24 -4.02 -17.69 4.83
CA LEU A 24 -3.13 -18.87 4.74
C LEU A 24 -3.43 -19.74 3.52
N LEU A 25 -4.67 -19.72 3.03
CA LEU A 25 -5.09 -20.51 1.87
C LEU A 25 -4.93 -19.75 0.55
N HIS A 26 -4.60 -18.46 0.59
CA HIS A 26 -4.40 -17.62 -0.57
C HIS A 26 -3.11 -16.83 -0.42
N LYS A 27 -2.41 -16.57 -1.53
CA LYS A 27 -1.21 -15.73 -1.52
C LYS A 27 -1.60 -14.26 -1.48
N GLN A 28 -2.29 -13.86 -0.43
CA GLN A 28 -2.83 -12.52 -0.26
C GLN A 28 -2.66 -12.06 1.18
N ALA A 29 -2.40 -10.76 1.34
CA ALA A 29 -2.32 -10.13 2.65
C ALA A 29 -2.94 -8.74 2.59
N LEU A 30 -3.44 -8.29 3.74
CA LEU A 30 -3.97 -6.95 3.94
C LEU A 30 -3.11 -6.22 4.98
N LEU A 31 -3.00 -4.90 4.84
CA LEU A 31 -2.38 -4.04 5.85
C LEU A 31 -3.40 -3.03 6.37
N PHE A 32 -3.40 -2.85 7.67
CA PHE A 32 -4.16 -1.79 8.34
C PHE A 32 -3.14 -0.84 8.95
N ASP A 33 -3.08 0.36 8.40
CA ASP A 33 -2.05 1.39 8.57
C ASP A 33 -0.69 1.00 8.01
N LEU A 34 0.07 2.02 7.64
CA LEU A 34 1.37 1.92 6.99
C LEU A 34 2.43 2.64 7.82
N GLY A 35 2.63 2.18 9.05
CA GLY A 35 3.80 2.59 9.82
C GLY A 35 5.06 1.95 9.26
N ASP A 36 6.11 1.90 10.06
CA ASP A 36 7.36 1.27 9.67
C ASP A 36 7.11 -0.20 9.28
N LEU A 37 7.50 -0.57 8.07
CA LEU A 37 7.35 -1.93 7.54
C LEU A 37 8.67 -2.70 7.53
N SER A 38 9.72 -2.19 8.15
CA SER A 38 11.05 -2.82 8.11
C SER A 38 11.10 -4.23 8.71
N ALA A 39 10.16 -4.55 9.61
CA ALA A 39 10.06 -5.88 10.20
C ALA A 39 9.49 -6.94 9.24
N LEU A 40 8.87 -6.52 8.14
CA LEU A 40 8.29 -7.45 7.17
C LEU A 40 9.28 -7.78 6.06
N SER A 41 9.29 -9.06 5.65
CA SER A 41 10.10 -9.50 4.52
C SER A 41 9.51 -9.01 3.19
N ASN A 42 10.35 -8.96 2.16
CA ASN A 42 9.87 -8.65 0.81
C ASN A 42 8.83 -9.66 0.33
N GLY A 43 9.01 -10.95 0.67
CA GLY A 43 8.05 -11.99 0.31
C GLY A 43 6.65 -11.74 0.89
N THR A 44 6.58 -11.26 2.12
CA THR A 44 5.30 -10.88 2.75
C THR A 44 4.70 -9.65 2.08
N LEU A 45 5.51 -8.62 1.83
CA LEU A 45 5.04 -7.39 1.18
C LEU A 45 4.51 -7.65 -0.23
N LEU A 46 5.10 -8.60 -0.97
CA LEU A 46 4.64 -8.97 -2.31
C LEU A 46 3.22 -9.54 -2.32
N LYS A 47 2.74 -10.04 -1.20
CA LYS A 47 1.38 -10.60 -1.07
C LYS A 47 0.33 -9.53 -0.77
N VAL A 48 0.75 -8.31 -0.39
CA VAL A 48 -0.18 -7.25 -0.01
C VAL A 48 -0.96 -6.79 -1.23
N SER A 49 -2.28 -6.88 -1.13
CA SER A 49 -3.21 -6.48 -2.20
C SER A 49 -4.01 -5.23 -1.82
N HIS A 50 -4.31 -5.06 -0.54
CA HIS A 50 -5.13 -3.97 -0.03
C HIS A 50 -4.53 -3.38 1.23
N VAL A 51 -4.60 -2.07 1.33
CA VAL A 51 -4.15 -1.30 2.49
C VAL A 51 -5.28 -0.39 2.95
N PHE A 52 -5.49 -0.35 4.25
CA PHE A 52 -6.50 0.52 4.87
C PHE A 52 -5.77 1.51 5.78
N VAL A 53 -5.78 2.78 5.41
CA VAL A 53 -5.08 3.85 6.14
C VAL A 53 -6.08 4.64 6.97
N SER A 54 -5.87 4.71 8.28
CA SER A 54 -6.75 5.46 9.17
C SER A 54 -6.59 6.96 8.99
N HIS A 55 -5.36 7.43 8.88
CA HIS A 55 -5.00 8.82 8.58
C HIS A 55 -3.52 8.87 8.18
N THR A 56 -3.07 10.01 7.68
CA THR A 56 -1.75 10.12 7.07
C THR A 56 -0.73 10.87 7.92
N HIS A 57 -0.83 10.79 9.25
CA HIS A 57 0.28 11.17 10.10
C HIS A 57 1.49 10.28 9.79
N ILE A 58 2.69 10.78 10.00
CA ILE A 58 3.92 10.12 9.55
C ILE A 58 4.05 8.67 10.04
N ASP A 59 3.67 8.39 11.27
CA ASP A 59 3.75 7.07 11.87
C ASP A 59 2.73 6.07 11.31
N HIS A 60 1.73 6.56 10.58
CA HIS A 60 0.72 5.74 9.90
C HIS A 60 0.95 5.61 8.41
N PHE A 61 1.94 6.31 7.84
CA PHE A 61 2.10 6.39 6.38
C PHE A 61 3.56 6.30 5.90
N ILE A 62 4.53 6.35 6.81
CA ILE A 62 5.96 6.32 6.41
C ILE A 62 6.36 5.04 5.68
N GLY A 63 5.61 3.94 5.88
CA GLY A 63 5.88 2.67 5.22
C GLY A 63 5.47 2.61 3.75
N PHE A 64 4.78 3.62 3.24
CA PHE A 64 4.35 3.64 1.84
C PHE A 64 5.53 3.44 0.88
N ASP A 65 6.63 4.12 1.09
CA ASP A 65 7.79 4.08 0.20
C ASP A 65 8.39 2.67 0.15
N ARG A 66 8.48 1.99 1.28
CA ARG A 66 8.98 0.61 1.32
C ARG A 66 8.07 -0.35 0.54
N LEU A 67 6.76 -0.20 0.70
CA LEU A 67 5.79 -1.02 -0.02
C LEU A 67 5.87 -0.74 -1.52
N LEU A 68 5.88 0.53 -1.91
CA LEU A 68 6.04 0.96 -3.30
C LEU A 68 7.30 0.37 -3.91
N ARG A 69 8.44 0.49 -3.23
CA ARG A 69 9.72 -0.01 -3.73
C ARG A 69 9.69 -1.52 -3.95
N THR A 70 9.02 -2.24 -3.07
CA THR A 70 8.92 -3.70 -3.16
C THR A 70 8.03 -4.14 -4.33
N LEU A 71 6.91 -3.43 -4.56
CA LEU A 71 5.94 -3.79 -5.60
C LEU A 71 6.29 -3.24 -6.98
N PHE A 72 7.13 -2.20 -7.05
CA PHE A 72 7.49 -1.57 -8.32
C PHE A 72 8.20 -2.57 -9.24
N GLY A 73 7.81 -2.58 -10.50
CA GLY A 73 8.34 -3.53 -11.49
C GLY A 73 7.58 -4.86 -11.54
N ARG A 74 6.46 -4.97 -10.82
CA ARG A 74 5.61 -6.15 -10.82
C ARG A 74 4.28 -5.86 -11.48
N GLU A 75 3.72 -6.86 -12.16
CA GLU A 75 2.35 -6.81 -12.67
C GLU A 75 1.41 -7.01 -11.48
N LYS A 76 0.95 -5.91 -10.90
CA LYS A 76 0.15 -5.96 -9.68
C LYS A 76 -0.74 -4.73 -9.58
N THR A 77 -1.90 -4.93 -8.95
CA THR A 77 -2.77 -3.84 -8.52
C THR A 77 -2.77 -3.79 -6.99
N LEU A 78 -2.37 -2.65 -6.45
CA LEU A 78 -2.45 -2.35 -5.03
C LEU A 78 -3.61 -1.38 -4.83
N THR A 79 -4.55 -1.72 -3.95
CA THR A 79 -5.68 -0.85 -3.60
C THR A 79 -5.47 -0.27 -2.22
N ILE A 80 -5.55 1.06 -2.11
CA ILE A 80 -5.39 1.79 -0.84
C ILE A 80 -6.70 2.48 -0.53
N PHE A 81 -7.27 2.17 0.63
CA PHE A 81 -8.43 2.86 1.17
C PHE A 81 -7.99 3.82 2.27
N GLY A 82 -8.53 5.01 2.28
CA GLY A 82 -8.18 5.99 3.30
C GLY A 82 -9.20 7.11 3.41
N PRO A 83 -8.95 8.06 4.33
CA PRO A 83 -9.84 9.19 4.55
C PRO A 83 -9.70 10.24 3.45
N GLU A 84 -10.46 11.31 3.59
CA GLU A 84 -10.36 12.47 2.70
C GLU A 84 -8.91 12.93 2.56
N ASN A 85 -8.50 13.28 1.34
CA ASN A 85 -7.16 13.69 0.92
C ASN A 85 -6.15 12.55 0.74
N ILE A 86 -6.51 11.29 0.95
CA ILE A 86 -5.56 10.18 0.74
C ILE A 86 -5.05 10.13 -0.72
N ILE A 87 -5.89 10.47 -1.69
CA ILE A 87 -5.47 10.51 -3.11
C ILE A 87 -4.36 11.54 -3.29
N GLN A 88 -4.51 12.74 -2.73
CA GLN A 88 -3.50 13.79 -2.82
C GLN A 88 -2.22 13.41 -2.07
N ASN A 89 -2.35 12.72 -0.94
CA ASN A 89 -1.20 12.27 -0.17
C ASN A 89 -0.38 11.22 -0.93
N VAL A 90 -1.06 10.26 -1.56
CA VAL A 90 -0.40 9.26 -2.41
C VAL A 90 0.24 9.93 -3.63
N LYS A 91 -0.46 10.86 -4.26
CA LYS A 91 0.07 11.64 -5.38
C LYS A 91 1.35 12.37 -4.98
N GLY A 92 1.37 12.98 -3.80
CA GLY A 92 2.55 13.66 -3.26
C GLY A 92 3.72 12.72 -3.04
N LYS A 93 3.47 11.53 -2.52
CA LYS A 93 4.50 10.50 -2.35
C LYS A 93 5.10 10.08 -3.70
N LEU A 94 4.24 9.78 -4.66
CA LEU A 94 4.69 9.37 -6.00
C LEU A 94 5.44 10.49 -6.71
N ALA A 95 5.02 11.73 -6.54
CA ALA A 95 5.69 12.91 -7.12
C ALA A 95 7.06 13.19 -6.49
N GLY A 96 7.37 12.59 -5.36
CA GLY A 96 8.68 12.69 -4.71
C GLY A 96 9.79 11.91 -5.40
N PHE A 97 9.45 11.07 -6.37
CA PHE A 97 10.40 10.26 -7.11
C PHE A 97 10.40 10.61 -8.60
N THR A 98 11.49 10.25 -9.31
CA THR A 98 11.61 10.45 -10.74
C THR A 98 11.27 9.14 -11.47
N TRP A 99 10.33 9.19 -12.40
CA TRP A 99 9.81 8.03 -13.13
C TRP A 99 10.17 8.10 -14.61
N ASN A 100 11.45 8.27 -14.94
CA ASN A 100 11.90 8.47 -16.32
C ASN A 100 12.25 7.16 -17.05
N LEU A 101 12.30 6.03 -16.32
CA LEU A 101 12.70 4.73 -16.89
C LEU A 101 11.62 3.66 -16.77
N VAL A 102 10.38 4.04 -16.48
CA VAL A 102 9.29 3.07 -16.28
C VAL A 102 8.98 2.25 -17.54
N GLU A 103 9.20 2.81 -18.71
CA GLU A 103 8.97 2.12 -19.98
C GLU A 103 9.94 0.97 -20.24
N LEU A 104 11.02 0.87 -19.47
CA LEU A 104 11.97 -0.24 -19.54
C LEU A 104 11.47 -1.50 -18.82
N TYR A 105 10.41 -1.38 -18.02
CA TYR A 105 9.85 -2.51 -17.30
C TYR A 105 8.77 -3.18 -18.16
N SER A 106 8.86 -4.50 -18.28
CA SER A 106 7.88 -5.30 -19.01
C SER A 106 6.56 -5.45 -18.27
N GLU A 107 6.57 -5.24 -16.95
CA GLU A 107 5.42 -5.39 -16.08
C GLU A 107 5.13 -4.08 -15.37
N SER A 108 3.86 -3.83 -15.08
CA SER A 108 3.41 -2.53 -14.59
C SER A 108 2.60 -2.64 -13.31
N LEU A 109 2.97 -1.82 -12.32
CA LEU A 109 2.23 -1.64 -11.08
C LEU A 109 1.11 -0.62 -11.31
N THR A 110 -0.07 -0.94 -10.79
CA THR A 110 -1.20 -0.02 -10.72
C THR A 110 -1.55 0.20 -9.24
N ILE A 111 -1.70 1.45 -8.84
CA ILE A 111 -2.14 1.81 -7.50
C ILE A 111 -3.51 2.47 -7.62
N GLU A 112 -4.52 1.83 -7.05
CA GLU A 112 -5.87 2.37 -6.95
C GLU A 112 -6.04 2.95 -5.55
N VAL A 113 -6.45 4.19 -5.45
CA VAL A 113 -6.65 4.87 -4.18
C VAL A 113 -8.11 5.26 -4.06
N VAL A 114 -8.73 4.85 -2.96
CA VAL A 114 -10.15 5.09 -2.70
C VAL A 114 -10.29 5.93 -1.44
N GLU A 115 -10.79 7.15 -1.60
CA GLU A 115 -11.18 7.99 -0.46
C GLU A 115 -12.56 7.60 0.02
N VAL A 116 -12.66 7.27 1.29
CA VAL A 116 -13.93 6.96 1.95
C VAL A 116 -14.43 8.23 2.61
N ARG A 117 -15.54 8.76 2.12
CA ARG A 117 -16.17 9.99 2.59
C ARG A 117 -17.61 9.71 3.02
N GLU A 118 -18.19 10.58 3.84
CA GLU A 118 -19.62 10.47 4.19
C GLU A 118 -20.50 10.50 2.94
N SER A 119 -20.14 11.30 1.94
CA SER A 119 -20.89 11.44 0.69
C SER A 119 -20.70 10.28 -0.30
N GLY A 120 -19.82 9.34 -0.01
CA GLY A 120 -19.52 8.21 -0.89
C GLY A 120 -18.04 8.00 -1.11
N LEU A 121 -17.68 7.32 -2.18
CA LEU A 121 -16.30 6.96 -2.52
C LEU A 121 -15.78 7.82 -3.68
N LEU A 122 -14.54 8.26 -3.58
CA LEU A 122 -13.82 8.91 -4.67
C LEU A 122 -12.59 8.07 -5.00
N LYS A 123 -12.39 7.74 -6.27
CA LYS A 123 -11.29 6.88 -6.70
C LYS A 123 -10.30 7.62 -7.58
N GLY A 124 -9.01 7.40 -7.31
CA GLY A 124 -7.91 7.81 -8.19
C GLY A 124 -7.08 6.61 -8.57
N THR A 125 -6.57 6.59 -9.81
CA THR A 125 -5.75 5.48 -10.31
C THR A 125 -4.41 6.02 -10.80
N PHE A 126 -3.33 5.42 -10.30
CA PHE A 126 -1.96 5.77 -10.67
C PHE A 126 -1.30 4.53 -11.28
N ARG A 127 -0.84 4.65 -12.52
CA ARG A 127 -0.22 3.52 -13.23
C ARG A 127 1.24 3.82 -13.51
N ALA A 128 2.10 2.86 -13.22
CA ALA A 128 3.54 3.00 -13.47
C ALA A 128 3.83 3.31 -14.93
N ILE A 129 3.11 2.65 -15.86
CA ILE A 129 3.27 2.87 -17.29
C ILE A 129 2.99 4.32 -17.71
N ASP A 130 2.18 5.02 -16.95
CA ASP A 130 1.85 6.43 -17.16
C ASP A 130 2.68 7.35 -16.26
N ARG A 131 3.76 6.84 -15.68
CA ARG A 131 4.63 7.55 -14.72
C ARG A 131 3.84 8.05 -13.51
N PHE A 132 2.85 7.26 -13.09
CA PHE A 132 1.99 7.54 -11.95
C PHE A 132 1.26 8.91 -12.03
N LYS A 133 0.92 9.32 -13.23
CA LYS A 133 0.04 10.48 -13.41
C LYS A 133 -1.39 10.11 -13.06
N LEU A 134 -2.09 11.05 -12.42
CA LEU A 134 -3.50 10.87 -12.06
C LEU A 134 -4.38 11.12 -13.28
#